data_92531cd98ce171d05908d1c0afcf956b
#
_entry.id   92531cd98ce171d05908d1c0afcf956b
#
_cell.length_a   1.000
_cell.length_b   1.000
_cell.length_c   1.000
_cell.angle_alpha   90.00
_cell.angle_beta   90.00
_cell.angle_gamma   90.00
#
_symmetry.space_group_name_H-M   'P 1'
#
loop_
_entity.id
_entity.type
_entity.pdbx_description
1 polymer ?
#
loop_
_entity_poly.entity_id
_entity_poly.type
_entity_poly.pdbx_seq_one_letter_code
_entity_poly.pdbx_strand_id
1 'polypeptide(L)'
;MIKQVLLAGIAGVMCLLSLLFESGIGHAYHLTELTMYTVLGLFILLPLLKVITSGFANKREFYLTIAMALVFVGWPLIKGSRLQGLEYAWLLLLPYVVGQLKLCEDDVRAVGLTCGAFGFVVVAARLWFGVFGGWNENNIAMTGFLGCAVFMAAPWRGWTAKLLQKILLIAMTLMMLALDSRSCTIGLLVLTAFSFGLIPQGVFLKKDWLRRICLVLPMLIALGTVLFQNSQVFVTLNGYSMEYFGKPIFNGRNDIWEHGFTQLMQMPLLGSGYINSGYWHNCAITVLTAFGIVGYGLWILYFEIIMWDATKFKEDKCLQCCVSAFLVIMFQQSFDLGLVGTKGNMLPYLIIGIMLARMRYLRHRKSV
;
A
#
# COMPACT_ATOMS: atom_id res chain seq x y z
N MET A 1 -22.20 -16.49 4.58
CA MET A 1 -22.28 -15.71 5.83
C MET A 1 -21.09 -15.95 6.76
N ILE A 2 -20.86 -17.14 7.32
CA ILE A 2 -19.75 -17.42 8.26
C ILE A 2 -18.38 -17.02 7.68
N LYS A 3 -18.08 -17.39 6.44
CA LYS A 3 -16.82 -17.02 5.77
C LYS A 3 -16.62 -15.50 5.69
N GLN A 4 -17.66 -14.74 5.39
CA GLN A 4 -17.62 -13.28 5.30
C GLN A 4 -17.35 -12.63 6.67
N VAL A 5 -18.00 -13.15 7.73
CA VAL A 5 -17.76 -12.70 9.11
C VAL A 5 -16.31 -12.97 9.53
N LEU A 6 -15.78 -14.15 9.21
CA LEU A 6 -14.38 -14.50 9.50
C LEU A 6 -13.40 -13.58 8.74
N LEU A 7 -13.63 -13.35 7.45
CA LEU A 7 -12.81 -12.46 6.64
C LEU A 7 -12.86 -11.01 7.13
N ALA A 8 -14.04 -10.52 7.50
CA ALA A 8 -14.20 -9.20 8.12
C ALA A 8 -13.44 -9.11 9.46
N GLY A 9 -13.53 -10.13 10.31
CA GLY A 9 -12.77 -10.20 11.56
C GLY A 9 -11.25 -10.15 11.32
N ILE A 10 -10.75 -10.94 10.38
CA ILE A 10 -9.31 -10.92 10.00
C ILE A 10 -8.90 -9.53 9.48
N ALA A 11 -9.70 -8.93 8.61
CA ALA A 11 -9.42 -7.58 8.10
C ALA A 11 -9.42 -6.53 9.21
N GLY A 12 -10.35 -6.61 10.16
CA GLY A 12 -10.39 -5.74 11.34
C GLY A 12 -9.14 -5.88 12.22
N VAL A 13 -8.70 -7.12 12.46
CA VAL A 13 -7.44 -7.39 13.20
C VAL A 13 -6.25 -6.80 12.44
N MET A 14 -6.17 -6.96 11.11
CA MET A 14 -5.09 -6.37 10.30
C MET A 14 -5.08 -4.85 10.38
N CYS A 15 -6.23 -4.19 10.32
CA CYS A 15 -6.35 -2.75 10.50
C CYS A 15 -5.87 -2.31 11.89
N LEU A 16 -6.31 -3.00 12.93
CA LEU A 16 -5.91 -2.71 14.31
C LEU A 16 -4.39 -2.89 14.50
N LEU A 17 -3.82 -3.98 14.00
CA LEU A 17 -2.38 -4.22 14.08
C LEU A 17 -1.59 -3.15 13.30
N SER A 18 -2.03 -2.78 12.09
CA SER A 18 -1.40 -1.71 11.31
C SER A 18 -1.39 -0.39 12.07
N LEU A 19 -2.47 -0.05 12.78
CA LEU A 19 -2.54 1.15 13.61
C LEU A 19 -1.65 1.03 14.86
N LEU A 20 -1.68 -0.10 15.57
CA LEU A 20 -0.88 -0.33 16.77
C LEU A 20 0.63 -0.27 16.49
N PHE A 21 1.08 -0.77 15.33
CA PHE A 21 2.49 -0.71 14.95
C PHE A 21 3.02 0.73 14.81
N GLU A 22 2.16 1.68 14.46
CA GLU A 22 2.51 3.09 14.34
C GLU A 22 2.29 3.87 15.64
N SER A 23 1.83 3.23 16.72
CA SER A 23 1.50 3.90 17.98
C SER A 23 2.70 4.01 18.92
N GLY A 24 2.76 5.11 19.68
CA GLY A 24 3.71 5.25 20.79
C GLY A 24 3.51 4.20 21.90
N ILE A 25 2.28 3.72 22.09
CA ILE A 25 1.94 2.64 23.04
C ILE A 25 2.58 1.32 22.61
N GLY A 26 2.52 0.99 21.32
CA GLY A 26 3.16 -0.21 20.80
C GLY A 26 4.68 -0.20 21.01
N HIS A 27 5.32 0.96 20.90
CA HIS A 27 6.74 1.11 21.17
C HIS A 27 7.09 0.96 22.65
N ALA A 28 6.31 1.58 23.54
CA ALA A 28 6.59 1.60 24.98
C ALA A 28 6.55 0.21 25.64
N TYR A 29 5.76 -0.72 25.09
CA TYR A 29 5.56 -2.03 25.71
C TYR A 29 6.18 -3.20 24.95
N HIS A 30 6.96 -2.97 23.90
CA HIS A 30 7.46 -4.02 22.98
C HIS A 30 6.37 -5.00 22.52
N LEU A 31 5.09 -4.65 22.76
CA LEU A 31 3.93 -5.43 22.38
C LEU A 31 3.83 -5.60 20.86
N THR A 32 4.36 -4.62 20.14
CA THR A 32 4.41 -4.64 18.67
C THR A 32 5.25 -5.79 18.16
N GLU A 33 6.42 -6.04 18.75
CA GLU A 33 7.32 -7.10 18.32
C GLU A 33 6.75 -8.48 18.64
N LEU A 34 6.31 -8.71 19.87
CA LEU A 34 5.77 -9.99 20.30
C LEU A 34 4.44 -10.33 19.60
N THR A 35 3.52 -9.35 19.49
CA THR A 35 2.25 -9.54 18.80
C THR A 35 2.48 -9.74 17.30
N MET A 36 3.40 -8.98 16.70
CA MET A 36 3.79 -9.16 15.31
C MET A 36 4.33 -10.56 15.07
N TYR A 37 5.28 -11.07 15.87
CA TYR A 37 5.84 -12.41 15.71
C TYR A 37 4.81 -13.52 15.95
N THR A 38 3.91 -13.36 16.92
CA THR A 38 2.89 -14.37 17.22
C THR A 38 1.84 -14.44 16.11
N VAL A 39 1.32 -13.30 15.67
CA VAL A 39 0.36 -13.23 14.57
C VAL A 39 1.03 -13.63 13.26
N LEU A 40 2.27 -13.21 13.02
CA LEU A 40 3.11 -13.63 11.90
C LEU A 40 3.28 -15.15 11.88
N GLY A 41 3.63 -15.75 13.02
CA GLY A 41 3.81 -17.19 13.15
C GLY A 41 2.53 -17.95 12.80
N LEU A 42 1.40 -17.56 13.35
CA LEU A 42 0.11 -18.19 13.10
C LEU A 42 -0.38 -18.01 11.66
N PHE A 43 -0.22 -16.81 11.09
CA PHE A 43 -0.63 -16.53 9.71
C PHE A 43 0.32 -17.12 8.67
N ILE A 44 1.61 -17.32 8.97
CA ILE A 44 2.55 -17.97 8.07
C ILE A 44 2.42 -19.50 8.16
N LEU A 45 2.33 -20.05 9.36
CA LEU A 45 2.37 -21.53 9.55
C LEU A 45 1.18 -22.22 8.88
N LEU A 46 -0.04 -21.70 9.03
CA LEU A 46 -1.22 -22.32 8.47
C LEU A 46 -1.26 -22.32 6.94
N PRO A 47 -1.01 -21.19 6.25
CA PRO A 47 -0.99 -21.17 4.79
C PRO A 47 0.30 -21.75 4.20
N LEU A 48 1.44 -21.68 4.89
CA LEU A 48 2.66 -22.35 4.46
C LEU A 48 2.46 -23.87 4.44
N LEU A 49 1.85 -24.44 5.46
CA LEU A 49 1.42 -25.83 5.48
C LEU A 49 0.51 -26.16 4.30
N LYS A 50 -0.45 -25.27 3.99
CA LYS A 50 -1.37 -25.46 2.86
C LYS A 50 -0.68 -25.29 1.50
N VAL A 51 0.27 -24.37 1.38
CA VAL A 51 1.08 -24.20 0.15
C VAL A 51 2.02 -25.38 -0.06
N ILE A 52 2.66 -25.89 0.99
CA ILE A 52 3.52 -27.07 0.94
C ILE A 52 2.69 -28.31 0.54
N THR A 53 1.48 -28.45 1.07
CA THR A 53 0.60 -29.59 0.79
C THR A 53 -0.13 -29.51 -0.56
N SER A 54 -0.42 -28.32 -1.08
CA SER A 54 -1.19 -28.12 -2.33
C SER A 54 -0.35 -27.71 -3.54
N GLY A 55 0.96 -27.43 -3.37
CA GLY A 55 1.86 -26.94 -4.42
C GLY A 55 1.60 -25.48 -4.84
N PHE A 56 2.58 -24.91 -5.54
CA PHE A 56 2.47 -23.56 -6.11
C PHE A 56 1.68 -23.56 -7.42
N ALA A 57 0.67 -22.71 -7.52
CA ALA A 57 -0.16 -22.62 -8.73
C ALA A 57 0.59 -22.01 -9.94
N ASN A 58 1.65 -21.24 -9.70
CA ASN A 58 2.41 -20.57 -10.75
C ASN A 58 3.92 -20.55 -10.42
N LYS A 59 4.72 -21.22 -11.24
CA LYS A 59 6.19 -21.29 -11.07
C LYS A 59 6.87 -19.92 -11.14
N ARG A 60 6.38 -19.00 -11.98
CA ARG A 60 6.96 -17.64 -12.10
C ARG A 60 6.81 -16.84 -10.81
N GLU A 61 5.62 -16.86 -10.22
CA GLU A 61 5.35 -16.19 -8.93
C GLU A 61 6.25 -16.77 -7.83
N PHE A 62 6.45 -18.08 -7.83
CA PHE A 62 7.34 -18.75 -6.88
C PHE A 62 8.79 -18.29 -7.00
N TYR A 63 9.38 -18.33 -8.19
CA TYR A 63 10.77 -17.91 -8.39
C TYR A 63 10.97 -16.42 -8.08
N LEU A 64 10.00 -15.58 -8.46
CA LEU A 64 10.05 -14.15 -8.12
C LEU A 64 9.98 -13.93 -6.61
N THR A 65 9.12 -14.67 -5.91
CA THR A 65 9.03 -14.58 -4.44
C THR A 65 10.34 -15.01 -3.77
N ILE A 66 10.99 -16.08 -4.27
CA ILE A 66 12.30 -16.47 -3.78
C ILE A 66 13.34 -15.37 -4.03
N ALA A 67 13.39 -14.81 -5.25
CA ALA A 67 14.31 -13.72 -5.57
C ALA A 67 14.09 -12.51 -4.68
N MET A 68 12.83 -12.12 -4.44
CA MET A 68 12.49 -11.05 -3.52
C MET A 68 12.87 -11.40 -2.07
N ALA A 69 12.63 -12.62 -1.61
CA ALA A 69 13.02 -13.05 -0.28
C ALA A 69 14.55 -12.97 -0.08
N LEU A 70 15.33 -13.37 -1.07
CA LEU A 70 16.79 -13.28 -1.01
C LEU A 70 17.27 -11.83 -0.88
N VAL A 71 16.67 -10.90 -1.64
CA VAL A 71 17.07 -9.48 -1.63
C VAL A 71 16.48 -8.75 -0.43
N PHE A 72 15.18 -8.87 -0.16
CA PHE A 72 14.48 -8.08 0.87
C PHE A 72 14.62 -8.67 2.28
N VAL A 73 14.93 -9.94 2.42
CA VAL A 73 15.13 -10.62 3.70
C VAL A 73 16.59 -10.98 3.90
N GLY A 74 17.19 -11.68 2.93
CA GLY A 74 18.56 -12.17 3.02
C GLY A 74 19.59 -11.07 3.13
N TRP A 75 19.46 -10.00 2.32
CA TRP A 75 20.39 -8.89 2.34
C TRP A 75 20.38 -8.10 3.67
N PRO A 76 19.22 -7.67 4.23
CA PRO A 76 19.18 -7.11 5.58
C PRO A 76 19.74 -8.01 6.66
N LEU A 77 19.49 -9.33 6.60
CA LEU A 77 20.04 -10.28 7.55
C LEU A 77 21.59 -10.32 7.50
N ILE A 78 22.17 -10.31 6.30
CA ILE A 78 23.63 -10.25 6.11
C ILE A 78 24.19 -8.92 6.67
N LYS A 79 23.45 -7.82 6.53
CA LYS A 79 23.85 -6.51 7.05
C LYS A 79 23.53 -6.30 8.53
N GLY A 80 23.00 -7.32 9.21
CA GLY A 80 22.68 -7.26 10.65
C GLY A 80 21.31 -6.68 11.00
N SER A 81 20.50 -6.31 10.02
CA SER A 81 19.14 -5.75 10.22
C SER A 81 18.08 -6.85 10.33
N ARG A 82 18.21 -7.74 11.33
CA ARG A 82 17.39 -8.97 11.45
C ARG A 82 15.87 -8.71 11.49
N LEU A 83 15.44 -7.72 12.26
CA LEU A 83 14.01 -7.42 12.44
C LEU A 83 13.36 -6.94 11.13
N GLN A 84 14.02 -6.04 10.40
CA GLN A 84 13.51 -5.52 9.14
C GLN A 84 13.37 -6.60 8.07
N GLY A 85 14.31 -7.52 8.00
CA GLY A 85 14.22 -8.67 7.10
C GLY A 85 12.96 -9.51 7.34
N LEU A 86 12.58 -9.74 8.60
CA LEU A 86 11.39 -10.50 8.96
C LEU A 86 10.09 -9.74 8.62
N GLU A 87 10.04 -8.42 8.85
CA GLU A 87 8.90 -7.57 8.46
C GLU A 87 8.63 -7.64 6.95
N TYR A 88 9.69 -7.57 6.14
CA TYR A 88 9.54 -7.69 4.68
C TYR A 88 9.12 -9.07 4.24
N ALA A 89 9.66 -10.12 4.85
CA ALA A 89 9.20 -11.49 4.59
C ALA A 89 7.70 -11.60 4.77
N TRP A 90 7.18 -11.04 5.85
CA TRP A 90 5.75 -11.03 6.13
C TRP A 90 4.95 -10.27 5.07
N LEU A 91 5.31 -9.04 4.77
CA LEU A 91 4.59 -8.20 3.81
C LEU A 91 4.56 -8.84 2.40
N LEU A 92 5.66 -9.49 2.00
CA LEU A 92 5.75 -10.18 0.72
C LEU A 92 4.98 -11.50 0.70
N LEU A 93 4.86 -12.20 1.83
CA LEU A 93 4.11 -13.45 1.93
C LEU A 93 2.61 -13.24 2.09
N LEU A 94 2.17 -12.14 2.70
CA LEU A 94 0.76 -11.85 2.94
C LEU A 94 -0.11 -11.96 1.68
N PRO A 95 0.26 -11.41 0.50
CA PRO A 95 -0.51 -11.59 -0.72
C PRO A 95 -0.73 -13.04 -1.11
N TYR A 96 0.29 -13.89 -0.93
CA TYR A 96 0.18 -15.32 -1.26
C TYR A 96 -0.73 -16.07 -0.29
N VAL A 97 -0.68 -15.70 0.99
CA VAL A 97 -1.58 -16.24 2.02
C VAL A 97 -3.03 -15.93 1.69
N VAL A 98 -3.33 -14.66 1.47
CA VAL A 98 -4.67 -14.20 1.07
C VAL A 98 -5.05 -14.79 -0.29
N GLY A 99 -4.10 -14.88 -1.22
CA GLY A 99 -4.24 -15.47 -2.54
C GLY A 99 -4.63 -16.96 -2.55
N GLN A 100 -4.39 -17.71 -1.44
CA GLN A 100 -4.90 -19.09 -1.31
C GLN A 100 -6.42 -19.16 -1.13
N LEU A 101 -7.05 -18.06 -0.71
CA LEU A 101 -8.49 -17.98 -0.58
C LEU A 101 -9.14 -17.90 -1.96
N LYS A 102 -10.37 -18.42 -2.09
CA LYS A 102 -11.20 -18.22 -3.27
C LYS A 102 -12.21 -17.13 -2.91
N LEU A 103 -11.94 -15.86 -3.27
CA LEU A 103 -12.78 -14.73 -2.90
C LEU A 103 -13.80 -14.40 -3.98
N CYS A 104 -15.08 -14.47 -3.65
CA CYS A 104 -16.16 -13.90 -4.45
C CYS A 104 -16.29 -12.38 -4.18
N GLU A 105 -17.13 -11.68 -4.93
CA GLU A 105 -17.30 -10.23 -4.76
C GLU A 105 -17.87 -9.85 -3.38
N ASP A 106 -18.74 -10.68 -2.81
CA ASP A 106 -19.32 -10.42 -1.50
C ASP A 106 -18.28 -10.56 -0.38
N ASP A 107 -17.35 -11.50 -0.52
CA ASP A 107 -16.21 -11.64 0.38
C ASP A 107 -15.35 -10.37 0.36
N VAL A 108 -15.04 -9.85 -0.84
CA VAL A 108 -14.25 -8.62 -1.00
C VAL A 108 -15.00 -7.41 -0.47
N ARG A 109 -16.33 -7.34 -0.63
CA ARG A 109 -17.15 -6.27 -0.04
C ARG A 109 -17.13 -6.30 1.48
N ALA A 110 -17.19 -7.48 2.11
CA ALA A 110 -17.10 -7.61 3.55
C ALA A 110 -15.76 -7.07 4.09
N VAL A 111 -14.64 -7.45 3.46
CA VAL A 111 -13.30 -6.95 3.80
C VAL A 111 -13.22 -5.42 3.57
N GLY A 112 -13.67 -4.94 2.41
CA GLY A 112 -13.66 -3.52 2.07
C GLY A 112 -14.46 -2.68 3.06
N LEU A 113 -15.68 -3.13 3.43
CA LEU A 113 -16.52 -2.43 4.39
C LEU A 113 -15.84 -2.33 5.77
N THR A 114 -15.24 -3.43 6.23
CA THR A 114 -14.53 -3.44 7.52
C THR A 114 -13.35 -2.47 7.54
N CYS A 115 -12.50 -2.50 6.51
CA CYS A 115 -11.34 -1.60 6.42
C CYS A 115 -11.77 -0.14 6.28
N GLY A 116 -12.78 0.15 5.44
CA GLY A 116 -13.32 1.49 5.27
C GLY A 116 -13.95 2.05 6.53
N ALA A 117 -14.78 1.25 7.21
CA ALA A 117 -15.40 1.63 8.48
C ALA A 117 -14.36 1.86 9.58
N PHE A 118 -13.35 0.98 9.68
CA PHE A 118 -12.25 1.16 10.64
C PHE A 118 -11.50 2.47 10.37
N GLY A 119 -11.07 2.71 9.12
CA GLY A 119 -10.38 3.96 8.75
C GLY A 119 -11.22 5.19 9.07
N PHE A 120 -12.52 5.15 8.77
CA PHE A 120 -13.45 6.24 9.08
C PHE A 120 -13.54 6.50 10.59
N VAL A 121 -13.73 5.46 11.39
CA VAL A 121 -13.85 5.57 12.85
C VAL A 121 -12.57 6.15 13.47
N VAL A 122 -11.40 5.67 13.03
CA VAL A 122 -10.10 6.14 13.56
C VAL A 122 -9.88 7.62 13.26
N VAL A 123 -10.18 8.06 12.03
CA VAL A 123 -10.03 9.47 11.62
C VAL A 123 -11.05 10.34 12.33
N ALA A 124 -12.32 9.91 12.42
CA ALA A 124 -13.36 10.63 13.14
C ALA A 124 -13.03 10.78 14.63
N ALA A 125 -12.54 9.71 15.26
CA ALA A 125 -12.10 9.73 16.65
C ALA A 125 -10.96 10.72 16.88
N ARG A 126 -9.98 10.78 15.97
CA ARG A 126 -8.89 11.76 16.03
C ARG A 126 -9.39 13.21 15.96
N LEU A 127 -10.32 13.47 15.05
CA LEU A 127 -10.92 14.82 14.90
C LEU A 127 -11.77 15.21 16.11
N TRP A 128 -12.47 14.24 16.71
CA TRP A 128 -13.37 14.49 17.83
C TRP A 128 -12.65 14.58 19.19
N PHE A 129 -11.74 13.67 19.47
CA PHE A 129 -11.06 13.55 20.77
C PHE A 129 -9.68 14.22 20.79
N GLY A 130 -9.19 14.73 19.67
CA GLY A 130 -7.85 15.28 19.59
C GLY A 130 -6.75 14.19 19.61
N VAL A 131 -5.60 14.49 20.20
CA VAL A 131 -4.47 13.55 20.27
C VAL A 131 -4.79 12.43 21.26
N PHE A 132 -4.73 11.18 20.80
CA PHE A 132 -4.85 9.99 21.65
C PHE A 132 -3.84 8.93 21.20
N GLY A 133 -3.40 8.09 22.14
CA GLY A 133 -2.55 6.92 21.84
C GLY A 133 -1.15 7.23 21.30
N GLY A 134 -0.69 8.48 21.35
CA GLY A 134 0.62 8.89 20.83
C GLY A 134 0.74 8.81 19.29
N TRP A 135 -0.37 8.66 18.55
CA TRP A 135 -0.37 8.68 17.09
C TRP A 135 -0.27 10.09 16.53
N ASN A 136 0.61 10.29 15.57
CA ASN A 136 0.66 11.54 14.84
C ASN A 136 -0.46 11.59 13.76
N GLU A 137 -0.75 12.80 13.28
CA GLU A 137 -1.82 13.04 12.31
C GLU A 137 -1.62 12.31 10.98
N ASN A 138 -0.37 12.22 10.52
CA ASN A 138 -0.05 11.56 9.26
C ASN A 138 -0.32 10.05 9.32
N ASN A 139 -0.02 9.38 10.45
CA ASN A 139 -0.26 7.95 10.62
C ASN A 139 -1.76 7.63 10.62
N ILE A 140 -2.55 8.47 11.28
CA ILE A 140 -4.02 8.35 11.31
C ILE A 140 -4.60 8.62 9.92
N ALA A 141 -4.14 9.68 9.25
CA ALA A 141 -4.54 9.99 7.89
C ALA A 141 -4.19 8.84 6.92
N MET A 142 -2.99 8.26 7.04
CA MET A 142 -2.58 7.10 6.25
C MET A 142 -3.49 5.90 6.48
N THR A 143 -3.79 5.58 7.74
CA THR A 143 -4.73 4.49 8.10
C THR A 143 -6.10 4.70 7.48
N GLY A 144 -6.63 5.91 7.55
CA GLY A 144 -7.91 6.27 6.92
C GLY A 144 -7.88 6.16 5.40
N PHE A 145 -6.84 6.68 4.75
CA PHE A 145 -6.64 6.58 3.31
C PHE A 145 -6.55 5.13 2.83
N LEU A 146 -5.70 4.32 3.48
CA LEU A 146 -5.52 2.92 3.11
C LEU A 146 -6.80 2.09 3.35
N GLY A 147 -7.53 2.36 4.43
CA GLY A 147 -8.85 1.77 4.67
C GLY A 147 -9.83 2.08 3.55
N CYS A 148 -9.88 3.33 3.07
CA CYS A 148 -10.68 3.74 1.92
C CYS A 148 -10.21 3.11 0.61
N ALA A 149 -8.90 2.90 0.42
CA ALA A 149 -8.39 2.21 -0.77
C ALA A 149 -8.85 0.75 -0.80
N VAL A 150 -8.80 0.02 0.34
CA VAL A 150 -9.37 -1.34 0.42
C VAL A 150 -10.88 -1.33 0.22
N PHE A 151 -11.61 -0.34 0.74
CA PHE A 151 -13.03 -0.16 0.49
C PHE A 151 -13.34 0.04 -1.01
N MET A 152 -12.51 0.80 -1.71
CA MET A 152 -12.60 1.00 -3.16
C MET A 152 -12.22 -0.23 -3.98
N ALA A 153 -11.41 -1.14 -3.45
CA ALA A 153 -11.07 -2.40 -4.10
C ALA A 153 -12.29 -3.33 -4.26
N ALA A 154 -13.37 -3.10 -3.53
CA ALA A 154 -14.61 -3.85 -3.64
C ALA A 154 -15.54 -3.30 -4.74
N PRO A 155 -16.16 -4.17 -5.57
CA PRO A 155 -17.12 -3.74 -6.57
C PRO A 155 -18.51 -3.52 -5.95
N TRP A 156 -18.88 -2.28 -5.69
CA TRP A 156 -20.16 -1.91 -5.11
C TRP A 156 -21.29 -1.99 -6.16
N ARG A 157 -22.38 -2.68 -5.84
CA ARG A 157 -23.53 -2.89 -6.72
C ARG A 157 -24.76 -2.21 -6.15
N GLY A 158 -25.66 -1.79 -7.05
CA GLY A 158 -26.87 -1.07 -6.68
C GLY A 158 -26.64 0.43 -6.42
N TRP A 159 -27.68 1.17 -6.56
CA TRP A 159 -27.61 2.64 -6.47
C TRP A 159 -27.26 3.10 -5.04
N THR A 160 -27.90 2.54 -4.04
CA THR A 160 -27.69 2.89 -2.62
C THR A 160 -26.25 2.64 -2.17
N ALA A 161 -25.70 1.44 -2.50
CA ALA A 161 -24.32 1.10 -2.13
C ALA A 161 -23.28 2.01 -2.82
N LYS A 162 -23.51 2.36 -4.10
CA LYS A 162 -22.66 3.33 -4.81
C LYS A 162 -22.78 4.74 -4.26
N LEU A 163 -23.97 5.15 -3.83
CA LEU A 163 -24.16 6.45 -3.20
C LEU A 163 -23.43 6.52 -1.86
N LEU A 164 -23.58 5.49 -1.01
CA LEU A 164 -22.86 5.40 0.26
C LEU A 164 -21.34 5.40 0.07
N GLN A 165 -20.84 4.71 -0.96
CA GLN A 165 -19.41 4.74 -1.32
C GLN A 165 -18.94 6.17 -1.61
N LYS A 166 -19.68 6.93 -2.41
CA LYS A 166 -19.34 8.32 -2.76
C LYS A 166 -19.38 9.23 -1.53
N ILE A 167 -20.44 9.09 -0.71
CA ILE A 167 -20.59 9.89 0.53
C ILE A 167 -19.40 9.61 1.47
N LEU A 168 -19.05 8.35 1.69
CA LEU A 168 -17.91 7.98 2.54
C LEU A 168 -16.60 8.60 2.02
N LEU A 169 -16.32 8.49 0.72
CA LEU A 169 -15.09 9.03 0.14
C LEU A 169 -15.03 10.55 0.22
N ILE A 170 -16.15 11.26 -0.02
CA ILE A 170 -16.22 12.72 0.15
C ILE A 170 -16.00 13.09 1.62
N ALA A 171 -16.69 12.44 2.55
CA ALA A 171 -16.53 12.68 3.97
C ALA A 171 -15.08 12.47 4.42
N MET A 172 -14.46 11.35 4.00
CA MET A 172 -13.06 11.09 4.30
C MET A 172 -12.12 12.13 3.70
N THR A 173 -12.39 12.60 2.48
CA THR A 173 -11.58 13.65 1.85
C THR A 173 -11.64 14.96 2.66
N LEU A 174 -12.82 15.35 3.12
CA LEU A 174 -13.01 16.53 3.98
C LEU A 174 -12.31 16.35 5.34
N MET A 175 -12.39 15.15 5.92
CA MET A 175 -11.70 14.83 7.18
C MET A 175 -10.17 14.87 7.03
N MET A 176 -9.60 14.43 5.88
CA MET A 176 -8.17 14.53 5.60
C MET A 176 -7.70 15.97 5.40
N LEU A 177 -8.55 16.84 4.82
CA LEU A 177 -8.28 18.28 4.78
C LEU A 177 -8.23 18.87 6.20
N ALA A 178 -9.13 18.46 7.07
CA ALA A 178 -9.15 18.90 8.47
C ALA A 178 -7.92 18.41 9.27
N LEU A 179 -7.31 17.29 8.87
CA LEU A 179 -6.05 16.78 9.45
C LEU A 179 -4.78 17.36 8.78
N ASP A 180 -4.91 18.31 7.83
CA ASP A 180 -3.79 18.88 7.06
C ASP A 180 -2.89 17.82 6.37
N SER A 181 -3.48 16.68 6.02
CA SER A 181 -2.76 15.59 5.34
C SER A 181 -2.92 15.68 3.82
N ARG A 182 -2.07 16.49 3.18
CA ARG A 182 -2.15 16.78 1.73
C ARG A 182 -2.02 15.53 0.86
N SER A 183 -1.08 14.65 1.16
CA SER A 183 -0.84 13.42 0.37
C SER A 183 -2.04 12.48 0.39
N CYS A 184 -2.64 12.26 1.57
CA CYS A 184 -3.83 11.43 1.73
C CYS A 184 -5.07 12.09 1.11
N THR A 185 -5.21 13.42 1.21
CA THR A 185 -6.28 14.18 0.56
C THR A 185 -6.24 14.01 -0.95
N ILE A 186 -5.08 14.18 -1.59
CA ILE A 186 -4.93 14.01 -3.05
C ILE A 186 -5.23 12.56 -3.44
N GLY A 187 -4.74 11.59 -2.68
CA GLY A 187 -5.05 10.17 -2.91
C GLY A 187 -6.56 9.89 -2.85
N LEU A 188 -7.27 10.43 -1.85
CA LEU A 188 -8.73 10.29 -1.72
C LEU A 188 -9.49 11.03 -2.83
N LEU A 189 -9.03 12.19 -3.28
CA LEU A 189 -9.62 12.88 -4.44
C LEU A 189 -9.55 12.00 -5.70
N VAL A 190 -8.43 11.32 -5.93
CA VAL A 190 -8.28 10.38 -7.05
C VAL A 190 -9.20 9.16 -6.87
N LEU A 191 -9.29 8.56 -5.67
CA LEU A 191 -10.25 7.47 -5.39
C LEU A 191 -11.69 7.93 -5.60
N THR A 192 -12.02 9.15 -5.20
CA THR A 192 -13.34 9.76 -5.39
C THR A 192 -13.62 9.94 -6.89
N ALA A 193 -12.67 10.42 -7.68
CA ALA A 193 -12.80 10.55 -9.13
C ALA A 193 -13.10 9.19 -9.81
N PHE A 194 -12.45 8.11 -9.37
CA PHE A 194 -12.79 6.75 -9.82
C PHE A 194 -14.23 6.35 -9.42
N SER A 195 -14.68 6.68 -8.21
CA SER A 195 -16.02 6.33 -7.73
C SER A 195 -17.12 7.05 -8.49
N PHE A 196 -16.86 8.27 -8.96
CA PHE A 196 -17.76 9.04 -9.82
C PHE A 196 -17.70 8.64 -11.30
N GLY A 197 -16.73 7.80 -11.68
CA GLY A 197 -16.55 7.38 -13.07
C GLY A 197 -15.84 8.43 -13.95
N LEU A 198 -15.27 9.48 -13.35
CA LEU A 198 -14.45 10.47 -14.08
C LEU A 198 -13.19 9.81 -14.66
N ILE A 199 -12.67 8.82 -13.97
CA ILE A 199 -11.59 7.95 -14.45
C ILE A 199 -12.15 6.53 -14.55
N PRO A 200 -12.11 5.89 -15.74
CA PRO A 200 -12.61 4.52 -15.89
C PRO A 200 -11.75 3.51 -15.10
N GLN A 201 -12.35 2.76 -14.17
CA GLN A 201 -11.64 1.79 -13.32
C GLN A 201 -10.86 0.73 -14.12
N GLY A 202 -11.36 0.34 -15.31
CA GLY A 202 -10.70 -0.64 -16.16
C GLY A 202 -9.52 -0.11 -16.99
N VAL A 203 -9.19 1.18 -16.93
CA VAL A 203 -8.17 1.80 -17.79
C VAL A 203 -6.80 1.16 -17.62
N PHE A 204 -6.41 0.83 -16.39
CA PHE A 204 -5.10 0.24 -16.09
C PHE A 204 -4.96 -1.22 -16.52
N LEU A 205 -6.06 -1.97 -16.59
CA LEU A 205 -6.06 -3.33 -17.14
C LEU A 205 -6.13 -3.37 -18.67
N LYS A 206 -6.51 -2.25 -19.29
CA LYS A 206 -6.61 -2.12 -20.75
C LYS A 206 -5.39 -1.44 -21.38
N LYS A 207 -4.68 -0.60 -20.61
CA LYS A 207 -3.53 0.19 -21.09
C LYS A 207 -2.28 -0.13 -20.26
N ASP A 208 -1.48 -1.07 -20.73
CA ASP A 208 -0.30 -1.56 -20.02
C ASP A 208 0.73 -0.45 -19.73
N TRP A 209 0.94 0.45 -20.68
CA TRP A 209 1.89 1.55 -20.48
C TRP A 209 1.50 2.46 -19.32
N LEU A 210 0.19 2.75 -19.17
CA LEU A 210 -0.30 3.60 -18.07
C LEU A 210 -0.09 2.94 -16.72
N ARG A 211 -0.37 1.63 -16.62
CA ARG A 211 -0.13 0.84 -15.42
C ARG A 211 1.35 0.88 -15.01
N ARG A 212 2.25 0.66 -15.97
CA ARG A 212 3.70 0.69 -15.74
C ARG A 212 4.20 2.06 -15.30
N ILE A 213 3.72 3.13 -15.93
CA ILE A 213 4.04 4.49 -15.50
C ILE A 213 3.58 4.72 -14.05
N CYS A 214 2.35 4.31 -13.68
CA CYS A 214 1.87 4.46 -12.32
C CYS A 214 2.70 3.68 -11.29
N LEU A 215 3.25 2.51 -11.64
CA LEU A 215 4.12 1.74 -10.76
C LEU A 215 5.47 2.43 -10.50
N VAL A 216 6.04 3.09 -11.49
CA VAL A 216 7.33 3.80 -11.35
C VAL A 216 7.15 5.27 -10.98
N LEU A 217 5.91 5.74 -10.87
CA LEU A 217 5.59 7.15 -10.63
C LEU A 217 6.25 7.74 -9.37
N PRO A 218 6.35 7.02 -8.24
CA PRO A 218 7.05 7.53 -7.07
C PRO A 218 8.52 7.91 -7.36
N MET A 219 9.22 7.09 -8.14
CA MET A 219 10.59 7.38 -8.56
C MET A 219 10.64 8.56 -9.54
N LEU A 220 9.72 8.60 -10.52
CA LEU A 220 9.67 9.69 -11.50
C LEU A 220 9.41 11.05 -10.86
N ILE A 221 8.51 11.10 -9.86
CA ILE A 221 8.21 12.33 -9.12
C ILE A 221 9.45 12.77 -8.32
N ALA A 222 10.09 11.86 -7.58
CA ALA A 222 11.27 12.21 -6.79
C ALA A 222 12.42 12.69 -7.68
N LEU A 223 12.75 11.95 -8.75
CA LEU A 223 13.80 12.30 -9.69
C LEU A 223 13.50 13.62 -10.41
N GLY A 224 12.27 13.79 -10.90
CA GLY A 224 11.85 15.04 -11.54
C GLY A 224 11.97 16.23 -10.58
N THR A 225 11.55 16.07 -9.33
CA THR A 225 11.68 17.11 -8.32
C THR A 225 13.14 17.53 -8.13
N VAL A 226 14.03 16.56 -7.89
CA VAL A 226 15.47 16.85 -7.67
C VAL A 226 16.11 17.49 -8.90
N LEU A 227 15.78 17.04 -10.11
CA LEU A 227 16.33 17.61 -11.35
C LEU A 227 15.82 19.04 -11.64
N PHE A 228 14.58 19.33 -11.26
CA PHE A 228 13.93 20.60 -11.61
C PHE A 228 13.76 21.58 -10.43
N GLN A 229 14.21 21.23 -9.23
CA GLN A 229 14.03 22.07 -8.00
C GLN A 229 14.61 23.48 -8.13
N ASN A 230 15.67 23.67 -8.93
CA ASN A 230 16.31 24.95 -9.18
C ASN A 230 15.75 25.69 -10.40
N SER A 231 14.74 25.12 -11.10
CA SER A 231 14.13 25.79 -12.25
C SER A 231 13.26 26.95 -11.81
N GLN A 232 13.19 28.01 -12.64
CA GLN A 232 12.34 29.17 -12.39
C GLN A 232 10.86 28.77 -12.17
N VAL A 233 10.38 27.77 -12.89
CA VAL A 233 9.01 27.25 -12.77
C VAL A 233 8.79 26.67 -11.36
N PHE A 234 9.72 25.84 -10.87
CA PHE A 234 9.62 25.25 -9.55
C PHE A 234 9.67 26.30 -8.44
N VAL A 235 10.60 27.25 -8.55
CA VAL A 235 10.72 28.37 -7.58
C VAL A 235 9.44 29.18 -7.53
N THR A 236 8.85 29.53 -8.69
CA THR A 236 7.60 30.27 -8.77
C THR A 236 6.43 29.50 -8.16
N LEU A 237 6.27 28.22 -8.51
CA LEU A 237 5.23 27.37 -7.94
C LEU A 237 5.38 27.19 -6.42
N ASN A 238 6.62 27.07 -5.96
CA ASN A 238 6.91 26.99 -4.52
C ASN A 238 6.56 28.28 -3.79
N GLY A 239 6.81 29.44 -4.43
CA GLY A 239 6.37 30.75 -3.93
C GLY A 239 4.85 30.82 -3.76
N TYR A 240 4.09 30.41 -4.75
CA TYR A 240 2.62 30.33 -4.64
C TYR A 240 2.19 29.36 -3.54
N SER A 241 2.85 28.20 -3.40
CA SER A 241 2.51 27.26 -2.32
C SER A 241 2.76 27.87 -0.93
N MET A 242 3.84 28.63 -0.77
CA MET A 242 4.12 29.36 0.47
C MET A 242 3.08 30.46 0.74
N GLU A 243 2.68 31.19 -0.28
CA GLU A 243 1.71 32.28 -0.17
C GLU A 243 0.31 31.78 0.23
N TYR A 244 -0.18 30.71 -0.46
CA TYR A 244 -1.55 30.23 -0.26
C TYR A 244 -1.70 29.16 0.85
N PHE A 245 -0.66 28.36 1.11
CA PHE A 245 -0.71 27.24 2.04
C PHE A 245 0.28 27.34 3.21
N GLY A 246 1.13 28.36 3.25
CA GLY A 246 2.14 28.56 4.30
C GLY A 246 3.24 27.50 4.35
N LYS A 247 3.34 26.64 3.32
CA LYS A 247 4.29 25.53 3.26
C LYS A 247 4.79 25.31 1.83
N PRO A 248 6.07 24.89 1.64
CA PRO A 248 6.57 24.49 0.31
C PRO A 248 5.75 23.36 -0.32
N ILE A 249 5.78 23.25 -1.65
CA ILE A 249 5.03 22.19 -2.40
C ILE A 249 5.32 20.81 -1.81
N PHE A 250 6.59 20.46 -1.67
CA PHE A 250 7.02 19.17 -1.15
C PHE A 250 7.45 19.20 0.33
N ASN A 251 7.20 20.30 1.03
CA ASN A 251 7.50 20.45 2.45
C ASN A 251 8.97 20.14 2.82
N GLY A 252 9.93 20.58 1.97
CA GLY A 252 11.38 20.32 2.15
C GLY A 252 11.84 18.91 1.74
N ARG A 253 10.97 18.10 1.14
CA ARG A 253 11.31 16.73 0.73
C ARG A 253 12.27 16.66 -0.45
N ASN A 254 12.40 17.73 -1.24
CA ASN A 254 13.37 17.84 -2.32
C ASN A 254 14.81 17.60 -1.83
N ASP A 255 15.23 18.24 -0.73
CA ASP A 255 16.58 18.08 -0.17
C ASP A 255 16.80 16.67 0.39
N ILE A 256 15.74 16.11 1.02
CA ILE A 256 15.73 14.73 1.51
C ILE A 256 15.90 13.75 0.36
N TRP A 257 15.19 13.94 -0.76
CA TRP A 257 15.28 13.06 -1.92
C TRP A 257 16.63 13.17 -2.64
N GLU A 258 17.20 14.36 -2.74
CA GLU A 258 18.56 14.57 -3.27
C GLU A 258 19.58 13.79 -2.44
N HIS A 259 19.48 13.87 -1.09
CA HIS A 259 20.33 13.08 -0.21
C HIS A 259 20.13 11.57 -0.41
N GLY A 260 18.88 11.12 -0.62
CA GLY A 260 18.57 9.72 -0.94
C GLY A 260 19.24 9.23 -2.23
N PHE A 261 19.22 10.03 -3.30
CA PHE A 261 19.94 9.70 -4.54
C PHE A 261 21.45 9.68 -4.33
N THR A 262 22.01 10.62 -3.55
CA THR A 262 23.43 10.63 -3.20
C THR A 262 23.82 9.35 -2.44
N GLN A 263 23.00 8.90 -1.49
CA GLN A 263 23.24 7.63 -0.79
C GLN A 263 23.13 6.43 -1.74
N LEU A 264 22.16 6.40 -2.65
CA LEU A 264 22.07 5.36 -3.67
C LEU A 264 23.33 5.24 -4.51
N MET A 265 23.94 6.36 -4.90
CA MET A 265 25.18 6.36 -5.70
C MET A 265 26.37 5.72 -4.99
N GLN A 266 26.36 5.64 -3.66
CA GLN A 266 27.40 4.94 -2.88
C GLN A 266 27.27 3.42 -2.96
N MET A 267 26.04 2.89 -3.06
CA MET A 267 25.74 1.44 -3.13
C MET A 267 24.63 1.16 -4.16
N PRO A 268 24.86 1.40 -5.46
CA PRO A 268 23.79 1.46 -6.45
C PRO A 268 23.10 0.12 -6.71
N LEU A 269 23.79 -1.01 -6.60
CA LEU A 269 23.25 -2.30 -7.00
C LEU A 269 22.33 -2.92 -5.94
N LEU A 270 22.79 -3.03 -4.69
CA LEU A 270 22.08 -3.74 -3.61
C LEU A 270 21.70 -2.83 -2.43
N GLY A 271 22.08 -1.57 -2.46
CA GLY A 271 21.78 -0.63 -1.38
C GLY A 271 22.45 -0.96 -0.05
N SER A 272 22.04 -0.25 1.00
CA SER A 272 22.62 -0.38 2.34
C SER A 272 22.20 -1.67 3.08
N GLY A 273 21.14 -2.33 2.66
CA GLY A 273 20.49 -3.42 3.42
C GLY A 273 19.72 -2.94 4.65
N TYR A 274 19.61 -1.63 4.83
CA TYR A 274 18.97 -1.01 5.98
C TYR A 274 17.93 0.01 5.51
N ILE A 275 16.70 -0.08 6.04
CA ILE A 275 15.69 0.93 5.82
C ILE A 275 15.75 1.97 6.90
N ASN A 276 16.17 3.15 6.51
CA ASN A 276 16.08 4.33 7.34
C ASN A 276 14.67 4.95 7.18
N SER A 277 13.77 4.52 8.03
CA SER A 277 12.32 4.65 7.82
C SER A 277 11.73 6.02 8.06
N GLY A 278 12.44 6.93 8.54
CA GLY A 278 11.83 8.21 8.88
C GLY A 278 12.13 9.31 7.86
N TYR A 279 12.99 9.04 6.90
CA TYR A 279 13.65 10.13 6.20
C TYR A 279 13.12 10.42 4.80
N TRP A 280 12.77 9.38 4.02
CA TRP A 280 12.61 9.64 2.59
C TRP A 280 11.23 10.13 2.17
N HIS A 281 10.18 9.81 2.92
CA HIS A 281 8.78 10.12 2.57
C HIS A 281 8.44 9.81 1.09
N ASN A 282 9.07 8.76 0.54
CA ASN A 282 8.87 8.26 -0.82
C ASN A 282 9.29 6.79 -0.87
N CYS A 283 8.36 5.91 -1.23
CA CYS A 283 8.60 4.47 -1.22
C CYS A 283 9.69 4.03 -2.22
N ALA A 284 9.82 4.67 -3.37
CA ALA A 284 10.83 4.32 -4.37
C ALA A 284 12.24 4.63 -3.86
N ILE A 285 12.45 5.81 -3.27
CA ILE A 285 13.75 6.18 -2.69
C ILE A 285 14.09 5.25 -1.52
N THR A 286 13.10 4.91 -0.69
CA THR A 286 13.28 3.97 0.42
C THR A 286 13.76 2.60 -0.08
N VAL A 287 13.15 2.06 -1.12
CA VAL A 287 13.56 0.78 -1.71
C VAL A 287 14.92 0.89 -2.39
N LEU A 288 15.17 1.96 -3.14
CA LEU A 288 16.43 2.20 -3.83
C LEU A 288 17.62 2.33 -2.86
N THR A 289 17.48 3.09 -1.79
CA THR A 289 18.56 3.27 -0.81
C THR A 289 18.84 2.02 0.00
N ALA A 290 17.81 1.25 0.33
CA ALA A 290 17.93 0.04 1.12
C ALA A 290 18.37 -1.19 0.29
N PHE A 291 17.85 -1.35 -0.93
CA PHE A 291 18.01 -2.56 -1.74
C PHE A 291 18.57 -2.31 -3.14
N GLY A 292 18.97 -1.09 -3.45
CA GLY A 292 19.55 -0.70 -4.72
C GLY A 292 18.60 -0.84 -5.92
N ILE A 293 19.17 -0.70 -7.10
CA ILE A 293 18.44 -0.81 -8.37
C ILE A 293 17.91 -2.24 -8.57
N VAL A 294 18.64 -3.26 -8.11
CA VAL A 294 18.22 -4.67 -8.20
C VAL A 294 16.95 -4.90 -7.36
N GLY A 295 16.95 -4.44 -6.10
CA GLY A 295 15.78 -4.60 -5.23
C GLY A 295 14.58 -3.80 -5.74
N TYR A 296 14.79 -2.57 -6.20
CA TYR A 296 13.72 -1.76 -6.78
C TYR A 296 13.13 -2.40 -8.04
N GLY A 297 13.98 -2.89 -8.95
CA GLY A 297 13.54 -3.60 -10.15
C GLY A 297 12.71 -4.85 -9.85
N LEU A 298 13.15 -5.67 -8.88
CA LEU A 298 12.40 -6.85 -8.43
C LEU A 298 11.06 -6.47 -7.80
N TRP A 299 11.02 -5.38 -7.01
CA TRP A 299 9.82 -4.90 -6.35
C TRP A 299 8.76 -4.42 -7.37
N ILE A 300 9.15 -3.63 -8.37
CA ILE A 300 8.27 -3.22 -9.46
C ILE A 300 7.82 -4.43 -10.29
N LEU A 301 8.73 -5.35 -10.61
CA LEU A 301 8.44 -6.56 -11.37
C LEU A 301 7.42 -7.45 -10.64
N TYR A 302 7.51 -7.55 -9.32
CA TYR A 302 6.56 -8.29 -8.49
C TYR A 302 5.13 -7.79 -8.68
N PHE A 303 4.89 -6.49 -8.56
CA PHE A 303 3.56 -5.92 -8.76
C PHE A 303 3.12 -6.00 -10.24
N GLU A 304 4.04 -5.74 -11.17
CA GLU A 304 3.72 -5.81 -12.60
C GLU A 304 3.27 -7.21 -13.03
N ILE A 305 3.95 -8.27 -12.59
CA ILE A 305 3.57 -9.64 -12.94
C ILE A 305 2.17 -9.99 -12.43
N ILE A 306 1.84 -9.60 -11.19
CA ILE A 306 0.51 -9.86 -10.61
C ILE A 306 -0.56 -9.09 -11.39
N MET A 307 -0.31 -7.82 -11.70
CA MET A 307 -1.27 -7.00 -12.46
C MET A 307 -1.36 -7.43 -13.92
N TRP A 308 -0.25 -7.88 -14.53
CA TRP A 308 -0.24 -8.48 -15.85
C TRP A 308 -1.14 -9.73 -15.90
N ASP A 309 -1.04 -10.60 -14.90
CA ASP A 309 -1.94 -11.77 -14.81
C ASP A 309 -3.41 -11.35 -14.64
N ALA A 310 -3.69 -10.25 -13.97
CA ALA A 310 -5.04 -9.71 -13.83
C ALA A 310 -5.62 -9.21 -15.17
N THR A 311 -4.78 -8.82 -16.17
CA THR A 311 -5.27 -8.39 -17.48
C THR A 311 -5.99 -9.50 -18.24
N LYS A 312 -5.72 -10.79 -17.93
CA LYS A 312 -6.43 -11.94 -18.47
C LYS A 312 -7.92 -11.96 -18.09
N PHE A 313 -8.29 -11.17 -17.08
CA PHE A 313 -9.64 -11.02 -16.55
C PHE A 313 -10.07 -9.55 -16.54
N LYS A 314 -9.65 -8.77 -17.54
CA LYS A 314 -9.82 -7.31 -17.61
C LYS A 314 -11.27 -6.82 -17.50
N GLU A 315 -12.26 -7.67 -17.73
CA GLU A 315 -13.68 -7.33 -17.60
C GLU A 315 -14.22 -7.58 -16.17
N ASP A 316 -13.43 -8.22 -15.29
CA ASP A 316 -13.85 -8.43 -13.90
C ASP A 316 -13.77 -7.12 -13.09
N LYS A 317 -14.91 -6.66 -12.60
CA LYS A 317 -15.03 -5.39 -11.89
C LYS A 317 -14.24 -5.35 -10.60
N CYS A 318 -14.13 -6.47 -9.89
CA CYS A 318 -13.35 -6.54 -8.67
C CYS A 318 -11.85 -6.31 -8.95
N LEU A 319 -11.31 -6.96 -9.98
CA LEU A 319 -9.91 -6.76 -10.38
C LEU A 319 -9.66 -5.34 -10.88
N GLN A 320 -10.61 -4.73 -11.63
CA GLN A 320 -10.50 -3.33 -12.03
C GLN A 320 -10.41 -2.40 -10.81
N CYS A 321 -11.27 -2.61 -9.81
CA CYS A 321 -11.26 -1.82 -8.56
C CYS A 321 -9.96 -2.02 -7.77
N CYS A 322 -9.51 -3.28 -7.60
CA CYS A 322 -8.27 -3.59 -6.87
C CYS A 322 -7.04 -2.94 -7.50
N VAL A 323 -6.87 -3.07 -8.83
CA VAL A 323 -5.73 -2.49 -9.54
C VAL A 323 -5.75 -0.96 -9.43
N SER A 324 -6.91 -0.33 -9.64
CA SER A 324 -7.06 1.11 -9.50
C SER A 324 -6.73 1.59 -8.09
N ALA A 325 -7.27 0.93 -7.06
CA ALA A 325 -7.00 1.27 -5.66
C ALA A 325 -5.50 1.15 -5.31
N PHE A 326 -4.85 0.06 -5.75
CA PHE A 326 -3.42 -0.13 -5.50
C PHE A 326 -2.56 0.93 -6.22
N LEU A 327 -2.87 1.27 -7.47
CA LEU A 327 -2.11 2.29 -8.20
C LEU A 327 -2.31 3.69 -7.62
N VAL A 328 -3.47 3.98 -7.02
CA VAL A 328 -3.67 5.23 -6.25
C VAL A 328 -2.83 5.23 -4.97
N ILE A 329 -2.70 4.07 -4.30
CA ILE A 329 -1.75 3.94 -3.20
C ILE A 329 -0.33 4.23 -3.69
N MET A 330 0.12 3.62 -4.80
CA MET A 330 1.44 3.89 -5.38
C MET A 330 1.66 5.38 -5.66
N PHE A 331 0.66 6.07 -6.19
CA PHE A 331 0.74 7.52 -6.40
C PHE A 331 0.91 8.27 -5.08
N GLN A 332 0.09 7.98 -4.06
CA GLN A 332 0.19 8.63 -2.75
C GLN A 332 1.54 8.36 -2.07
N GLN A 333 2.12 7.17 -2.27
CA GLN A 333 3.44 6.78 -1.76
C GLN A 333 4.62 7.51 -2.44
N SER A 334 4.36 8.35 -3.42
CA SER A 334 5.33 9.33 -3.92
C SER A 334 5.62 10.42 -2.88
N PHE A 335 4.72 10.61 -1.93
CA PHE A 335 4.78 11.70 -0.96
C PHE A 335 4.79 11.21 0.49
N ASP A 336 4.74 9.88 0.73
CA ASP A 336 4.69 9.32 2.08
C ASP A 336 5.19 7.87 2.13
N LEU A 337 5.18 7.25 3.32
CA LEU A 337 5.64 5.89 3.58
C LEU A 337 4.51 5.08 4.23
N GLY A 338 3.88 4.18 3.51
CA GLY A 338 2.90 3.23 4.03
C GLY A 338 3.05 1.85 3.40
N LEU A 339 3.67 1.82 2.19
CA LEU A 339 3.92 0.56 1.49
C LEU A 339 5.27 -0.06 1.89
N VAL A 340 6.27 0.79 2.10
CA VAL A 340 7.62 0.37 2.49
C VAL A 340 8.12 1.34 3.56
N GLY A 341 8.39 0.84 4.73
CA GLY A 341 8.91 1.60 5.84
C GLY A 341 9.41 0.65 6.90
N THR A 342 9.93 1.10 8.01
CA THR A 342 10.28 0.24 9.16
C THR A 342 9.06 -0.46 9.73
N LYS A 343 7.86 0.01 9.37
CA LYS A 343 6.58 -0.53 9.79
C LYS A 343 5.63 -0.46 8.59
N GLY A 344 5.88 -1.34 7.60
CA GLY A 344 5.04 -1.38 6.41
C GLY A 344 3.58 -1.69 6.76
N ASN A 345 2.67 -0.95 6.16
CA ASN A 345 1.25 -1.18 6.36
C ASN A 345 0.78 -2.42 5.57
N MET A 346 0.01 -3.29 6.22
CA MET A 346 -0.47 -4.54 5.62
C MET A 346 -1.57 -4.33 4.56
N LEU A 347 -2.30 -3.22 4.61
CA LEU A 347 -3.48 -2.99 3.76
C LEU A 347 -3.18 -2.93 2.25
N PRO A 348 -2.08 -2.30 1.77
CA PRO A 348 -1.71 -2.38 0.37
C PRO A 348 -1.45 -3.82 -0.11
N TYR A 349 -0.78 -4.62 0.71
CA TYR A 349 -0.49 -6.02 0.41
C TYR A 349 -1.75 -6.91 0.49
N LEU A 350 -2.72 -6.54 1.33
CA LEU A 350 -4.05 -7.15 1.34
C LEU A 350 -4.76 -6.96 0.00
N ILE A 351 -4.68 -5.79 -0.63
CA ILE A 351 -5.27 -5.55 -1.97
C ILE A 351 -4.62 -6.46 -3.00
N ILE A 352 -3.29 -6.62 -2.98
CA ILE A 352 -2.58 -7.55 -3.86
C ILE A 352 -3.04 -9.00 -3.61
N GLY A 353 -3.20 -9.38 -2.35
CA GLY A 353 -3.73 -10.69 -1.96
C GLY A 353 -5.16 -10.94 -2.47
N ILE A 354 -6.02 -9.93 -2.37
CA ILE A 354 -7.38 -9.97 -2.93
C ILE A 354 -7.35 -10.17 -4.44
N MET A 355 -6.45 -9.49 -5.17
CA MET A 355 -6.28 -9.70 -6.62
C MET A 355 -5.91 -11.16 -6.92
N LEU A 356 -4.94 -11.75 -6.22
CA LEU A 356 -4.53 -13.13 -6.39
C LEU A 356 -5.68 -14.12 -6.08
N ALA A 357 -6.38 -13.89 -4.98
CA ALA A 357 -7.53 -14.70 -4.55
C ALA A 357 -8.69 -14.65 -5.55
N ARG A 358 -8.98 -13.45 -6.10
CA ARG A 358 -10.02 -13.26 -7.12
C ARG A 358 -9.65 -13.92 -8.42
N MET A 359 -8.43 -13.80 -8.90
CA MET A 359 -7.95 -14.49 -10.10
C MET A 359 -8.05 -16.01 -9.96
N ARG A 360 -7.71 -16.55 -8.77
CA ARG A 360 -7.87 -17.98 -8.48
C ARG A 360 -9.34 -18.42 -8.52
N TYR A 361 -10.25 -17.63 -7.94
CA TYR A 361 -11.70 -17.89 -8.03
C TYR A 361 -12.18 -17.92 -9.47
N LEU A 362 -11.78 -16.96 -10.31
CA LEU A 362 -12.18 -16.87 -11.71
C LEU A 362 -11.62 -18.01 -12.57
N ARG A 363 -10.37 -18.44 -12.32
CA ARG A 363 -9.78 -19.61 -13.00
C ARG A 363 -10.55 -20.86 -12.68
N HIS A 364 -10.90 -21.08 -11.42
CA HIS A 364 -11.68 -22.27 -11.01
C HIS A 364 -13.07 -22.29 -11.66
N ARG A 365 -13.75 -21.13 -11.74
CA ARG A 365 -15.07 -21.04 -12.36
C ARG A 365 -15.07 -21.31 -13.88
N LYS A 366 -13.93 -21.09 -14.55
CA LYS A 366 -13.77 -21.41 -15.98
C LYS A 366 -13.46 -22.88 -16.24
N SER A 367 -12.99 -23.62 -15.22
CA SER A 367 -12.63 -25.04 -15.32
C SER A 367 -13.76 -26.00 -14.93
N VAL A 368 -14.86 -25.48 -14.40
CA VAL A 368 -16.14 -26.14 -14.13
C VAL A 368 -17.18 -25.72 -15.17
#